data_2a2939b8f2ba0aa01a28803fb1160100
#
_entry.id   2a2939b8f2ba0aa01a28803fb1160100
#
_cell.length_a   1.000
_cell.length_b   1.000
_cell.length_c   1.000
_cell.angle_alpha   90.00
_cell.angle_beta   90.00
_cell.angle_gamma   90.00
#
_symmetry.space_group_name_H-M   'P 1'
#
loop_
_entity.id
_entity.type
_entity.pdbx_description
1 polymer ?
#
loop_
_entity_poly.entity_id
_entity_poly.type
_entity_poly.pdbx_seq_one_letter_code
_entity_poly.pdbx_strand_id
1 'polypeptide(L)'
;ISQITEMSVENLNRFMNELELSKSQKLIGEQVLKEIRARLGFLVDVGLDYLTLARATGTLSGGEAQRIRLATQIGSGLVGVAYILDEPSIGLHQRDNDKLLKTLCHLRDLGNTLIVVEHDEDTMRAADCIVDIGPGAGEHGGQLVGIGTAEELMKNDNSITGAYLSGKIKIPVPAERKKPTGWLTVKGAKQNNLKNIDVKFPLGVFTCVTGVSGSGKSSLVNEILYKSLAKKLNRARTIPGEHKEILGMEQLDKVINIDQSPIGRTPRSNPATYTGVFDQIRDLFAATADAKARGYKKGRFSFNVKGGRCEACSGDGIIKIEMHFLPDVYVPCEVCQGKRYNRETLEVKYKGKSIYDVLNMTVEEAVKFFENVPSIRRKIETLYDVGLSYIRLGQPSTTLSGGEAQRVKLATELSRRSTGKTIYILDEPTTGLHFADVHKLIEILQRLSEGGNTVVVIEHNLDVIKTADYIIDIGPEGGDRGGTVI
;
A
#
# COMPACT_ATOMS: atom_id res chain seq x y z
N ILE A 1 22.35 -4.26 28.98
CA ILE A 1 21.73 -4.74 27.74
C ILE A 1 20.57 -3.83 27.38
N SER A 2 19.60 -3.60 28.28
CA SER A 2 18.41 -2.74 28.00
C SER A 2 18.79 -1.38 27.43
N GLN A 3 19.72 -0.66 28.09
CA GLN A 3 20.18 0.64 27.60
C GLN A 3 20.78 0.60 26.17
N ILE A 4 21.46 -0.48 25.82
CA ILE A 4 22.05 -0.68 24.49
C ILE A 4 20.97 -0.92 23.45
N THR A 5 19.96 -1.73 23.77
CA THR A 5 18.87 -2.05 22.83
C THR A 5 17.90 -0.90 22.63
N GLU A 6 17.84 0.06 23.53
CA GLU A 6 17.05 1.29 23.44
C GLU A 6 17.73 2.40 22.61
N MET A 7 19.05 2.30 22.38
CA MET A 7 19.74 3.23 21.49
C MET A 7 19.26 3.08 20.05
N SER A 8 19.26 4.19 19.30
CA SER A 8 19.11 4.10 17.83
C SER A 8 20.29 3.31 17.25
N VAL A 9 20.06 2.62 16.13
CA VAL A 9 21.09 1.85 15.42
C VAL A 9 22.31 2.71 15.12
N GLU A 10 22.12 3.99 14.74
CA GLU A 10 23.21 4.94 14.52
C GLU A 10 24.05 5.17 15.79
N ASN A 11 23.40 5.51 16.90
CA ASN A 11 24.07 5.75 18.16
C ASN A 11 24.75 4.49 18.69
N LEU A 12 24.10 3.34 18.51
CA LEU A 12 24.68 2.05 18.90
C LEU A 12 25.89 1.70 18.04
N ASN A 13 25.81 1.92 16.73
CA ASN A 13 26.95 1.69 15.83
C ASN A 13 28.14 2.57 16.19
N ARG A 14 27.90 3.86 16.49
CA ARG A 14 28.93 4.79 16.97
C ARG A 14 29.54 4.29 18.28
N PHE A 15 28.72 3.97 19.28
CA PHE A 15 29.16 3.44 20.58
C PHE A 15 30.02 2.18 20.41
N MET A 16 29.61 1.22 19.56
CA MET A 16 30.37 -0.01 19.31
C MET A 16 31.70 0.24 18.60
N ASN A 17 31.79 1.26 17.75
CA ASN A 17 33.02 1.63 17.05
C ASN A 17 34.00 2.37 17.96
N GLU A 18 33.50 3.19 18.87
CA GLU A 18 34.32 3.96 19.85
C GLU A 18 34.70 3.14 21.10
N LEU A 19 34.15 1.92 21.23
CA LEU A 19 34.39 1.08 22.41
C LEU A 19 35.85 0.64 22.51
N GLU A 20 36.55 1.12 23.53
CA GLU A 20 37.92 0.72 23.86
C GLU A 20 37.91 -0.50 24.77
N LEU A 21 38.51 -1.58 24.30
CA LEU A 21 38.68 -2.82 25.07
C LEU A 21 40.09 -2.95 25.62
N SER A 22 40.21 -3.45 26.86
CA SER A 22 41.49 -3.86 27.43
C SER A 22 42.10 -5.04 26.64
N LYS A 23 43.38 -5.31 26.79
CA LYS A 23 44.05 -6.42 26.08
C LYS A 23 43.38 -7.78 26.31
N SER A 24 42.92 -8.05 27.53
CA SER A 24 42.19 -9.29 27.86
C SER A 24 40.81 -9.35 27.21
N GLN A 25 40.07 -8.23 27.21
CA GLN A 25 38.74 -8.15 26.57
C GLN A 25 38.82 -8.25 25.05
N LYS A 26 39.88 -7.69 24.43
CA LYS A 26 40.12 -7.86 22.98
C LYS A 26 40.28 -9.33 22.61
N LEU A 27 41.07 -10.07 23.36
CA LEU A 27 41.31 -11.49 23.09
C LEU A 27 40.03 -12.32 23.09
N ILE A 28 39.05 -11.97 23.94
CA ILE A 28 37.79 -12.68 24.10
C ILE A 28 36.71 -12.16 23.12
N GLY A 29 36.63 -10.84 22.96
CA GLY A 29 35.46 -10.17 22.35
C GLY A 29 35.66 -9.60 20.93
N GLU A 30 36.91 -9.57 20.42
CA GLU A 30 37.20 -8.88 19.14
C GLU A 30 36.41 -9.44 17.95
N GLN A 31 36.30 -10.77 17.87
CA GLN A 31 35.57 -11.43 16.81
C GLN A 31 34.07 -11.12 16.89
N VAL A 32 33.50 -11.17 18.10
CA VAL A 32 32.09 -10.85 18.34
C VAL A 32 31.79 -9.38 18.03
N LEU A 33 32.69 -8.49 18.47
CA LEU A 33 32.55 -7.06 18.23
C LEU A 33 32.64 -6.71 16.74
N LYS A 34 33.50 -7.40 15.98
CA LYS A 34 33.63 -7.28 14.54
C LYS A 34 32.29 -7.62 13.84
N GLU A 35 31.67 -8.74 14.25
CA GLU A 35 30.36 -9.16 13.73
C GLU A 35 29.24 -8.17 14.08
N ILE A 36 29.20 -7.69 15.33
CA ILE A 36 28.20 -6.70 15.76
C ILE A 36 28.33 -5.41 14.92
N ARG A 37 29.55 -4.89 14.77
CA ARG A 37 29.84 -3.69 13.97
C ARG A 37 29.40 -3.86 12.52
N ALA A 38 29.72 -4.99 11.91
CA ALA A 38 29.32 -5.28 10.52
C ALA A 38 27.78 -5.28 10.37
N ARG A 39 27.07 -5.98 11.26
CA ARG A 39 25.60 -6.06 11.22
C ARG A 39 24.92 -4.72 11.49
N LEU A 40 25.43 -3.93 12.42
CA LEU A 40 24.94 -2.57 12.67
C LEU A 40 25.22 -1.66 11.46
N GLY A 41 26.40 -1.78 10.84
CA GLY A 41 26.73 -1.08 9.61
C GLY A 41 25.73 -1.35 8.50
N PHE A 42 25.38 -2.62 8.25
CA PHE A 42 24.37 -2.97 7.24
C PHE A 42 22.99 -2.38 7.51
N LEU A 43 22.57 -2.30 8.79
CA LEU A 43 21.30 -1.63 9.14
C LEU A 43 21.36 -0.13 8.84
N VAL A 44 22.50 0.52 9.04
CA VAL A 44 22.70 1.94 8.67
C VAL A 44 22.70 2.11 7.15
N ASP A 45 23.37 1.21 6.42
CA ASP A 45 23.50 1.26 4.97
C ASP A 45 22.16 1.09 4.24
N VAL A 46 21.21 0.36 4.83
CA VAL A 46 19.83 0.22 4.28
C VAL A 46 18.87 1.31 4.82
N GLY A 47 19.38 2.36 5.48
CA GLY A 47 18.57 3.50 5.96
C GLY A 47 17.68 3.20 7.16
N LEU A 48 18.11 2.29 8.06
CA LEU A 48 17.43 1.94 9.30
C LEU A 48 18.15 2.50 10.55
N ASP A 49 18.92 3.55 10.36
CA ASP A 49 19.76 4.21 11.38
C ASP A 49 18.95 4.75 12.58
N TYR A 50 17.69 5.13 12.35
CA TYR A 50 16.77 5.67 13.36
C TYR A 50 16.06 4.61 14.22
N LEU A 51 16.04 3.33 13.82
CA LEU A 51 15.38 2.27 14.58
C LEU A 51 16.15 1.93 15.86
N THR A 52 15.44 1.35 16.85
CA THR A 52 16.05 0.76 18.04
C THR A 52 15.93 -0.76 17.97
N LEU A 53 16.90 -1.49 18.55
CA LEU A 53 16.84 -2.95 18.60
C LEU A 53 15.70 -3.47 19.50
N ALA A 54 15.23 -2.66 20.45
CA ALA A 54 14.11 -2.99 21.33
C ALA A 54 12.74 -2.84 20.66
N ARG A 55 12.67 -2.27 19.44
CA ARG A 55 11.40 -2.03 18.76
C ARG A 55 10.69 -3.33 18.40
N ALA A 56 9.44 -3.45 18.84
CA ALA A 56 8.62 -4.63 18.56
C ALA A 56 8.34 -4.79 17.07
N THR A 57 8.52 -6.00 16.52
CA THR A 57 8.34 -6.31 15.09
C THR A 57 6.96 -5.96 14.57
N GLY A 58 5.92 -6.10 15.38
CA GLY A 58 4.54 -5.72 15.01
C GLY A 58 4.31 -4.22 14.80
N THR A 59 5.30 -3.36 15.13
CA THR A 59 5.24 -1.90 14.92
C THR A 59 6.04 -1.44 13.70
N LEU A 60 6.75 -2.37 13.04
CA LEU A 60 7.52 -2.08 11.85
C LEU A 60 6.59 -1.91 10.63
N SER A 61 6.90 -0.96 9.77
CA SER A 61 6.29 -0.87 8.46
C SER A 61 6.74 -2.03 7.55
N GLY A 62 6.01 -2.29 6.47
CA GLY A 62 6.39 -3.31 5.49
C GLY A 62 7.80 -3.09 4.94
N GLY A 63 8.13 -1.86 4.55
CA GLY A 63 9.46 -1.49 4.05
C GLY A 63 10.56 -1.62 5.10
N GLU A 64 10.32 -1.24 6.38
CA GLU A 64 11.28 -1.46 7.47
C GLU A 64 11.59 -2.95 7.67
N ALA A 65 10.55 -3.79 7.70
CA ALA A 65 10.73 -5.24 7.86
C ALA A 65 11.50 -5.86 6.68
N GLN A 66 11.23 -5.41 5.45
CA GLN A 66 11.93 -5.86 4.25
C GLN A 66 13.41 -5.47 4.26
N ARG A 67 13.73 -4.23 4.64
CA ARG A 67 15.13 -3.76 4.77
C ARG A 67 15.91 -4.48 5.87
N ILE A 68 15.27 -4.84 7.00
CA ILE A 68 15.91 -5.68 8.02
C ILE A 68 16.30 -7.05 7.43
N ARG A 69 15.41 -7.66 6.63
CA ARG A 69 15.71 -8.92 5.93
C ARG A 69 16.85 -8.75 4.95
N LEU A 70 16.84 -7.68 4.17
CA LEU A 70 17.91 -7.35 3.23
C LEU A 70 19.24 -7.18 3.95
N ALA A 71 19.30 -6.38 5.03
CA ALA A 71 20.52 -6.21 5.85
C ALA A 71 21.05 -7.55 6.40
N THR A 72 20.15 -8.46 6.77
CA THR A 72 20.54 -9.80 7.25
C THR A 72 21.15 -10.64 6.13
N GLN A 73 20.62 -10.56 4.93
CA GLN A 73 21.14 -11.30 3.75
C GLN A 73 22.49 -10.74 3.29
N ILE A 74 22.63 -9.42 3.23
CA ILE A 74 23.89 -8.74 2.93
C ILE A 74 24.98 -9.16 3.93
N GLY A 75 24.62 -9.19 5.22
CA GLY A 75 25.51 -9.58 6.30
C GLY A 75 26.00 -11.03 6.24
N SER A 76 25.41 -11.88 5.40
CA SER A 76 25.89 -13.25 5.18
C SER A 76 27.21 -13.33 4.40
N GLY A 77 27.57 -12.26 3.68
CA GLY A 77 28.80 -12.19 2.87
C GLY A 77 28.87 -13.24 1.74
N LEU A 78 27.73 -13.78 1.31
CA LEU A 78 27.69 -14.77 0.24
C LEU A 78 28.06 -14.14 -1.10
N VAL A 79 28.86 -14.87 -1.86
CA VAL A 79 29.32 -14.49 -3.21
C VAL A 79 28.87 -15.54 -4.21
N GLY A 80 28.54 -15.12 -5.44
CA GLY A 80 28.08 -16.02 -6.50
C GLY A 80 26.65 -16.52 -6.33
N VAL A 81 25.81 -15.79 -5.60
CA VAL A 81 24.37 -16.09 -5.40
C VAL A 81 23.49 -15.12 -6.20
N ALA A 82 22.25 -15.54 -6.45
CA ALA A 82 21.23 -14.69 -7.02
C ALA A 82 20.33 -14.15 -5.90
N TYR A 83 20.24 -12.83 -5.80
CA TYR A 83 19.31 -12.13 -4.92
C TYR A 83 18.09 -11.69 -5.74
N ILE A 84 16.90 -12.05 -5.29
CA ILE A 84 15.63 -11.62 -5.88
C ILE A 84 14.95 -10.71 -4.87
N LEU A 85 14.74 -9.46 -5.26
CA LEU A 85 14.17 -8.41 -4.42
C LEU A 85 12.90 -7.87 -5.07
N ASP A 86 11.84 -7.79 -4.28
CA ASP A 86 10.54 -7.27 -4.70
C ASP A 86 10.31 -5.91 -4.03
N GLU A 87 10.32 -4.85 -4.83
CA GLU A 87 10.11 -3.45 -4.43
C GLU A 87 10.92 -3.03 -3.18
N PRO A 88 12.25 -3.15 -3.15
CA PRO A 88 13.03 -2.85 -1.95
C PRO A 88 13.05 -1.35 -1.59
N SER A 89 12.67 -0.45 -2.50
CA SER A 89 12.57 1.00 -2.28
C SER A 89 11.28 1.45 -1.57
N ILE A 90 10.34 0.52 -1.29
CA ILE A 90 9.05 0.85 -0.70
C ILE A 90 9.18 1.72 0.56
N GLY A 91 8.45 2.86 0.57
CA GLY A 91 8.36 3.77 1.72
C GLY A 91 9.69 4.48 2.03
N LEU A 92 10.63 4.51 1.08
CA LEU A 92 11.87 5.27 1.21
C LEU A 92 11.71 6.70 0.73
N HIS A 93 12.28 7.61 1.50
CA HIS A 93 12.58 8.95 1.00
C HIS A 93 13.73 8.88 0.00
N GLN A 94 13.78 9.79 -0.99
CA GLN A 94 14.80 9.82 -2.04
C GLN A 94 16.24 9.68 -1.49
N ARG A 95 16.57 10.40 -0.43
CA ARG A 95 17.88 10.33 0.23
C ARG A 95 18.22 8.94 0.76
N ASP A 96 17.23 8.21 1.26
CA ASP A 96 17.44 6.85 1.79
C ASP A 96 17.51 5.84 0.65
N ASN A 97 16.85 6.11 -0.49
CA ASN A 97 16.94 5.32 -1.72
C ASN A 97 18.38 5.31 -2.27
N ASP A 98 19.07 6.45 -2.24
CA ASP A 98 20.49 6.54 -2.64
C ASP A 98 21.40 5.60 -1.84
N LYS A 99 21.14 5.43 -0.52
CA LYS A 99 21.89 4.50 0.30
C LYS A 99 21.62 3.05 -0.10
N LEU A 100 20.33 2.72 -0.31
CA LEU A 100 19.91 1.41 -0.78
C LEU A 100 20.57 1.06 -2.13
N LEU A 101 20.54 1.96 -3.10
CA LEU A 101 21.16 1.76 -4.41
C LEU A 101 22.65 1.49 -4.32
N LYS A 102 23.38 2.26 -3.51
CA LYS A 102 24.81 2.02 -3.27
C LYS A 102 25.06 0.62 -2.69
N THR A 103 24.21 0.17 -1.79
CA THR A 103 24.30 -1.15 -1.19
C THR A 103 24.01 -2.26 -2.19
N LEU A 104 23.02 -2.10 -3.07
CA LEU A 104 22.70 -3.04 -4.15
C LEU A 104 23.83 -3.12 -5.16
N CYS A 105 24.37 -1.98 -5.61
CA CYS A 105 25.55 -1.94 -6.50
C CYS A 105 26.75 -2.63 -5.87
N HIS A 106 27.00 -2.41 -4.58
CA HIS A 106 28.09 -3.10 -3.88
C HIS A 106 27.92 -4.63 -3.87
N LEU A 107 26.70 -5.12 -3.62
CA LEU A 107 26.41 -6.56 -3.69
C LEU A 107 26.68 -7.14 -5.09
N ARG A 108 26.29 -6.42 -6.16
CA ARG A 108 26.59 -6.78 -7.54
C ARG A 108 28.10 -6.86 -7.76
N ASP A 109 28.83 -5.85 -7.33
CA ASP A 109 30.28 -5.74 -7.53
C ASP A 109 31.08 -6.82 -6.79
N LEU A 110 30.50 -7.44 -5.75
CA LEU A 110 31.02 -8.64 -5.10
C LEU A 110 30.86 -9.92 -5.94
N GLY A 111 30.28 -9.86 -7.15
CA GLY A 111 30.09 -10.99 -8.03
C GLY A 111 28.77 -11.72 -7.86
N ASN A 112 27.74 -11.05 -7.30
CA ASN A 112 26.40 -11.57 -7.19
C ASN A 112 25.52 -11.13 -8.37
N THR A 113 24.44 -11.88 -8.62
CA THR A 113 23.40 -11.50 -9.56
C THR A 113 22.21 -10.91 -8.78
N LEU A 114 21.75 -9.71 -9.13
CA LEU A 114 20.59 -9.08 -8.52
C LEU A 114 19.45 -8.99 -9.54
N ILE A 115 18.28 -9.50 -9.16
CA ILE A 115 17.03 -9.33 -9.91
C ILE A 115 16.13 -8.51 -9.01
N VAL A 116 15.77 -7.31 -9.45
CA VAL A 116 14.98 -6.35 -8.68
C VAL A 116 13.70 -6.03 -9.43
N VAL A 117 12.56 -6.27 -8.82
CA VAL A 117 11.26 -5.79 -9.33
C VAL A 117 11.05 -4.42 -8.74
N GLU A 118 10.96 -3.40 -9.58
CA GLU A 118 10.90 -2.01 -9.13
C GLU A 118 10.09 -1.09 -10.04
N HIS A 119 9.62 0.00 -9.45
CA HIS A 119 8.90 1.07 -10.12
C HIS A 119 9.57 2.44 -9.93
N ASP A 120 10.67 2.49 -9.19
CA ASP A 120 11.43 3.70 -8.91
C ASP A 120 12.36 4.07 -10.07
N GLU A 121 12.34 5.34 -10.49
CA GLU A 121 13.12 5.84 -11.63
C GLU A 121 14.63 5.72 -11.41
N ASP A 122 15.13 6.04 -10.21
CA ASP A 122 16.56 6.04 -9.92
C ASP A 122 17.11 4.61 -9.89
N THR A 123 16.33 3.67 -9.37
CA THR A 123 16.64 2.24 -9.39
C THR A 123 16.73 1.71 -10.82
N MET A 124 15.76 2.08 -11.67
CA MET A 124 15.79 1.69 -13.09
C MET A 124 17.02 2.27 -13.81
N ARG A 125 17.36 3.55 -13.57
CA ARG A 125 18.53 4.18 -14.16
C ARG A 125 19.85 3.61 -13.68
N ALA A 126 19.92 3.07 -12.46
CA ALA A 126 21.09 2.43 -11.89
C ALA A 126 21.26 0.97 -12.33
N ALA A 127 20.25 0.36 -12.93
CA ALA A 127 20.30 -1.02 -13.39
C ALA A 127 21.18 -1.19 -14.64
N ASP A 128 21.95 -2.28 -14.67
CA ASP A 128 22.75 -2.63 -15.85
C ASP A 128 21.89 -3.08 -17.03
N CYS A 129 20.71 -3.68 -16.71
CA CYS A 129 19.75 -4.15 -17.71
C CYS A 129 18.33 -4.06 -17.13
N ILE A 130 17.42 -3.52 -17.93
CA ILE A 130 16.00 -3.44 -17.60
C ILE A 130 15.25 -4.43 -18.49
N VAL A 131 14.35 -5.21 -17.88
CA VAL A 131 13.41 -6.10 -18.56
C VAL A 131 12.02 -5.48 -18.38
N ASP A 132 11.48 -4.88 -19.44
CA ASP A 132 10.16 -4.24 -19.43
C ASP A 132 9.08 -5.22 -19.85
N ILE A 133 8.14 -5.50 -18.93
CA ILE A 133 7.02 -6.43 -19.14
C ILE A 133 5.72 -5.64 -19.14
N GLY A 134 4.97 -5.77 -20.22
CA GLY A 134 3.74 -5.03 -20.43
C GLY A 134 2.93 -5.55 -21.61
N PRO A 135 2.31 -4.62 -22.42
CA PRO A 135 2.20 -3.17 -22.20
C PRO A 135 1.20 -2.74 -21.14
N GLY A 136 0.27 -3.63 -20.77
CA GLY A 136 -0.77 -3.38 -19.75
C GLY A 136 -0.70 -4.35 -18.60
N ALA A 137 -1.77 -4.40 -17.79
CA ALA A 137 -1.91 -5.32 -16.67
C ALA A 137 -2.89 -6.48 -17.01
N GLY A 138 -2.81 -7.59 -16.29
CA GLY A 138 -3.69 -8.74 -16.45
C GLY A 138 -3.58 -9.38 -17.83
N GLU A 139 -4.71 -9.57 -18.54
CA GLU A 139 -4.74 -10.21 -19.87
C GLU A 139 -4.03 -9.40 -20.96
N HIS A 140 -3.87 -8.09 -20.75
CA HIS A 140 -3.17 -7.19 -21.67
C HIS A 140 -1.67 -7.06 -21.34
N GLY A 141 -1.19 -7.76 -20.34
CA GLY A 141 0.19 -7.78 -19.89
C GLY A 141 0.93 -9.07 -20.26
N GLY A 142 2.04 -9.30 -19.58
CA GLY A 142 2.82 -10.53 -19.67
C GLY A 142 3.64 -10.68 -20.96
N GLN A 143 3.75 -9.63 -21.77
CA GLN A 143 4.58 -9.61 -22.96
C GLN A 143 5.91 -8.89 -22.67
N LEU A 144 6.98 -9.39 -23.27
CA LEU A 144 8.26 -8.71 -23.26
C LEU A 144 8.20 -7.51 -24.20
N VAL A 145 8.19 -6.29 -23.63
CA VAL A 145 8.14 -5.04 -24.39
C VAL A 145 9.52 -4.58 -24.82
N GLY A 146 10.51 -4.77 -23.96
CA GLY A 146 11.90 -4.41 -24.23
C GLY A 146 12.88 -5.00 -23.22
N ILE A 147 14.14 -5.16 -23.67
CA ILE A 147 15.28 -5.51 -22.82
C ILE A 147 16.44 -4.60 -23.23
N GLY A 148 17.13 -4.03 -22.26
CA GLY A 148 18.33 -3.22 -22.49
C GLY A 148 18.57 -2.23 -21.38
N THR A 149 19.42 -1.26 -21.64
CA THR A 149 19.72 -0.15 -20.73
C THR A 149 18.55 0.83 -20.67
N ALA A 150 18.56 1.74 -19.71
CA ALA A 150 17.55 2.80 -19.61
C ALA A 150 17.48 3.65 -20.89
N GLU A 151 18.65 3.96 -21.51
CA GLU A 151 18.74 4.74 -22.74
C GLU A 151 18.14 4.00 -23.95
N GLU A 152 18.27 2.68 -24.00
CA GLU A 152 17.66 1.86 -25.06
C GLU A 152 16.15 1.80 -24.88
N LEU A 153 15.69 1.63 -23.66
CA LEU A 153 14.26 1.61 -23.35
C LEU A 153 13.58 2.95 -23.67
N MET A 154 14.23 4.08 -23.38
CA MET A 154 13.72 5.43 -23.71
C MET A 154 13.50 5.65 -25.21
N LYS A 155 14.16 4.88 -26.08
CA LYS A 155 13.99 4.93 -27.54
C LYS A 155 12.90 3.99 -28.05
N ASN A 156 12.39 3.10 -27.22
CA ASN A 156 11.36 2.13 -27.60
C ASN A 156 9.97 2.77 -27.47
N ASP A 157 9.33 3.06 -28.59
CA ASP A 157 8.00 3.70 -28.63
C ASP A 157 6.88 2.81 -28.07
N ASN A 158 7.09 1.50 -27.94
CA ASN A 158 6.11 0.58 -27.34
C ASN A 158 6.23 0.51 -25.81
N SER A 159 7.31 1.04 -25.22
CA SER A 159 7.55 1.02 -23.79
C SER A 159 6.90 2.23 -23.10
N ILE A 160 5.89 1.99 -22.30
CA ILE A 160 5.28 3.01 -21.43
C ILE A 160 6.31 3.47 -20.40
N THR A 161 7.08 2.55 -19.81
CA THR A 161 8.19 2.84 -18.90
C THR A 161 9.21 3.75 -19.56
N GLY A 162 9.65 3.43 -20.81
CA GLY A 162 10.57 4.25 -21.58
C GLY A 162 10.03 5.63 -21.91
N ALA A 163 8.72 5.76 -22.15
CA ALA A 163 8.08 7.04 -22.40
C ALA A 163 8.09 7.97 -21.15
N TYR A 164 7.93 7.42 -19.94
CA TYR A 164 8.08 8.18 -18.70
C TYR A 164 9.55 8.52 -18.42
N LEU A 165 10.47 7.56 -18.51
CA LEU A 165 11.91 7.77 -18.30
C LEU A 165 12.51 8.83 -19.24
N SER A 166 12.05 8.89 -20.50
CA SER A 166 12.47 9.90 -21.49
C SER A 166 11.80 11.26 -21.30
N GLY A 167 10.77 11.33 -20.46
CA GLY A 167 9.95 12.52 -20.28
C GLY A 167 9.01 12.86 -21.45
N LYS A 168 8.82 11.92 -22.41
CA LYS A 168 7.76 12.04 -23.44
C LYS A 168 6.37 12.12 -22.78
N ILE A 169 6.16 11.35 -21.71
CA ILE A 169 4.98 11.42 -20.85
C ILE A 169 5.42 11.97 -19.49
N LYS A 170 4.72 12.97 -18.99
CA LYS A 170 5.01 13.60 -17.69
C LYS A 170 3.72 13.83 -16.92
N ILE A 171 3.79 13.69 -15.62
CA ILE A 171 2.74 14.13 -14.72
C ILE A 171 2.83 15.66 -14.60
N PRO A 172 1.80 16.40 -15.03
CA PRO A 172 1.89 17.86 -15.07
C PRO A 172 1.88 18.46 -13.65
N VAL A 173 2.66 19.51 -13.45
CA VAL A 173 2.57 20.35 -12.25
C VAL A 173 1.42 21.30 -12.45
N PRO A 174 0.42 21.38 -11.54
CA PRO A 174 -0.68 22.32 -11.64
C PRO A 174 -0.17 23.77 -11.71
N ALA A 175 -0.67 24.55 -12.69
CA ALA A 175 -0.30 25.95 -12.85
C ALA A 175 -0.79 26.83 -11.70
N GLU A 176 -1.97 26.50 -11.15
CA GLU A 176 -2.56 27.19 -10.01
C GLU A 176 -2.83 26.21 -8.88
N ARG A 177 -2.61 26.65 -7.64
CA ARG A 177 -2.91 25.88 -6.44
C ARG A 177 -4.23 26.33 -5.85
N LYS A 178 -5.03 25.38 -5.35
CA LYS A 178 -6.30 25.67 -4.70
C LYS A 178 -6.07 26.42 -3.39
N LYS A 179 -6.94 27.37 -3.10
CA LYS A 179 -6.91 28.10 -1.83
C LYS A 179 -7.67 27.35 -0.76
N PRO A 180 -7.15 27.26 0.47
CA PRO A 180 -7.85 26.63 1.58
C PRO A 180 -9.20 27.29 1.88
N THR A 181 -10.20 26.47 2.20
CA THR A 181 -11.53 26.94 2.65
C THR A 181 -11.59 27.14 4.16
N GLY A 182 -10.62 26.59 4.90
CA GLY A 182 -10.53 26.64 6.34
C GLY A 182 -9.23 26.00 6.82
N TRP A 183 -9.10 25.88 8.12
CA TRP A 183 -7.89 25.32 8.75
C TRP A 183 -8.24 24.39 9.90
N LEU A 184 -7.54 23.28 9.97
CA LEU A 184 -7.49 22.36 11.08
C LEU A 184 -6.13 22.49 11.75
N THR A 185 -6.07 22.79 13.05
CA THR A 185 -4.80 23.03 13.74
C THR A 185 -4.59 22.00 14.84
N VAL A 186 -3.56 21.18 14.70
CA VAL A 186 -3.06 20.29 15.77
C VAL A 186 -2.08 21.10 16.60
N LYS A 187 -2.31 21.19 17.91
CA LYS A 187 -1.45 21.90 18.85
C LYS A 187 -0.75 20.97 19.81
N GLY A 188 0.51 21.22 20.08
CA GLY A 188 1.28 20.54 21.09
C GLY A 188 1.45 19.04 20.83
N ALA A 189 1.69 18.63 19.58
CA ALA A 189 1.91 17.24 19.21
C ALA A 189 3.23 16.72 19.80
N LYS A 190 3.14 15.65 20.64
CA LYS A 190 4.28 15.08 21.36
C LYS A 190 4.44 13.57 21.20
N GLN A 191 3.55 12.93 20.43
CA GLN A 191 3.58 11.47 20.28
C GLN A 191 4.90 11.02 19.64
N ASN A 192 5.52 9.99 20.22
CA ASN A 192 6.79 9.40 19.79
C ASN A 192 7.91 10.47 19.73
N ASN A 193 8.50 10.71 18.57
CA ASN A 193 9.60 11.65 18.37
C ASN A 193 9.15 13.11 18.12
N LEU A 194 7.87 13.42 18.11
CA LEU A 194 7.38 14.78 17.85
C LEU A 194 7.76 15.76 18.98
N LYS A 195 8.29 16.91 18.60
CA LYS A 195 8.93 17.91 19.50
C LYS A 195 7.95 18.99 20.01
N ASN A 196 6.74 18.61 20.44
CA ASN A 196 5.68 19.55 20.89
C ASN A 196 5.35 20.59 19.83
N ILE A 197 5.09 20.12 18.60
CA ILE A 197 4.87 20.98 17.43
C ILE A 197 3.41 21.38 17.26
N ASP A 198 3.20 22.54 16.67
CA ASP A 198 1.91 23.03 16.19
C ASP A 198 1.87 22.91 14.67
N VAL A 199 0.84 22.23 14.13
CA VAL A 199 0.72 21.99 12.69
C VAL A 199 -0.66 22.40 12.19
N LYS A 200 -0.70 23.17 11.08
CA LYS A 200 -1.94 23.59 10.42
C LYS A 200 -2.16 22.77 9.14
N PHE A 201 -3.31 22.13 9.05
CA PHE A 201 -3.77 21.42 7.87
C PHE A 201 -4.83 22.27 7.16
N PRO A 202 -4.61 22.65 5.90
CA PRO A 202 -5.61 23.41 5.12
C PRO A 202 -6.77 22.48 4.74
N LEU A 203 -7.99 23.01 4.78
CA LEU A 203 -9.21 22.29 4.41
C LEU A 203 -9.62 22.59 2.97
N GLY A 204 -10.29 21.63 2.31
CA GLY A 204 -10.79 21.74 0.95
C GLY A 204 -9.72 21.67 -0.14
N VAL A 205 -8.52 21.23 0.18
CA VAL A 205 -7.38 21.13 -0.75
C VAL A 205 -6.67 19.79 -0.64
N PHE A 206 -5.77 19.52 -1.58
CA PHE A 206 -4.89 18.37 -1.56
C PHE A 206 -3.57 18.73 -0.85
N THR A 207 -3.34 18.13 0.32
CA THR A 207 -2.15 18.33 1.15
C THR A 207 -1.28 17.07 1.14
N CYS A 208 0.02 17.25 0.90
CA CYS A 208 1.01 16.20 1.04
C CYS A 208 1.83 16.40 2.33
N VAL A 209 1.97 15.33 3.13
CA VAL A 209 2.84 15.30 4.31
C VAL A 209 4.10 14.54 3.95
N THR A 210 5.23 15.23 3.93
CA THR A 210 6.53 14.72 3.47
C THR A 210 7.55 14.64 4.60
N GLY A 211 8.73 14.14 4.30
CA GLY A 211 9.86 14.04 5.22
C GLY A 211 10.53 12.68 5.17
N VAL A 212 11.73 12.58 5.71
CA VAL A 212 12.52 11.36 5.72
C VAL A 212 11.85 10.23 6.51
N SER A 213 12.29 8.99 6.30
CA SER A 213 11.80 7.85 7.06
C SER A 213 12.05 8.04 8.56
N GLY A 214 11.05 7.72 9.40
CA GLY A 214 11.13 7.93 10.84
C GLY A 214 11.05 9.39 11.34
N SER A 215 10.77 10.39 10.47
CA SER A 215 10.67 11.80 10.89
C SER A 215 9.46 12.14 11.79
N GLY A 216 8.42 11.28 11.83
CA GLY A 216 7.24 11.48 12.66
C GLY A 216 5.94 11.72 11.88
N LYS A 217 5.93 11.57 10.55
CA LYS A 217 4.74 11.74 9.68
C LYS A 217 3.54 10.92 10.16
N SER A 218 3.71 9.61 10.31
CA SER A 218 2.64 8.70 10.74
C SER A 218 2.22 8.97 12.18
N SER A 219 3.14 9.42 13.05
CA SER A 219 2.81 9.84 14.43
C SER A 219 1.89 11.06 14.42
N LEU A 220 2.16 12.04 13.55
CA LEU A 220 1.32 13.25 13.42
C LEU A 220 -0.02 12.93 12.77
N VAL A 221 -0.01 12.25 11.63
CA VAL A 221 -1.22 12.05 10.79
C VAL A 221 -2.07 10.89 11.28
N ASN A 222 -1.49 9.69 11.49
CA ASN A 222 -2.26 8.50 11.83
C ASN A 222 -2.56 8.45 13.33
N GLU A 223 -1.55 8.66 14.19
CA GLU A 223 -1.72 8.50 15.64
C GLU A 223 -2.47 9.69 16.28
N ILE A 224 -2.18 10.92 15.87
CA ILE A 224 -2.82 12.11 16.46
C ILE A 224 -4.02 12.54 15.64
N LEU A 225 -3.83 12.99 14.39
CA LEU A 225 -4.87 13.62 13.58
C LEU A 225 -6.03 12.66 13.31
N TYR A 226 -5.74 11.52 12.67
CA TYR A 226 -6.77 10.54 12.32
C TYR A 226 -7.52 10.01 13.55
N LYS A 227 -6.80 9.54 14.58
CA LYS A 227 -7.44 8.94 15.76
C LYS A 227 -8.31 9.96 16.52
N SER A 228 -7.90 11.22 16.58
CA SER A 228 -8.69 12.30 17.20
C SER A 228 -9.96 12.59 16.40
N LEU A 229 -9.84 12.72 15.08
CA LEU A 229 -10.99 12.95 14.21
C LEU A 229 -11.94 11.75 14.21
N ALA A 230 -11.43 10.52 14.14
CA ALA A 230 -12.24 9.31 14.19
C ALA A 230 -13.02 9.20 15.51
N LYS A 231 -12.39 9.53 16.63
CA LYS A 231 -13.06 9.56 17.94
C LYS A 231 -14.20 10.59 17.97
N LYS A 232 -13.98 11.80 17.46
CA LYS A 232 -14.97 12.90 17.52
C LYS A 232 -16.05 12.76 16.45
N LEU A 233 -15.68 12.53 15.18
CA LEU A 233 -16.61 12.53 14.05
C LEU A 233 -17.27 11.18 13.82
N ASN A 234 -16.49 10.09 13.88
CA ASN A 234 -16.98 8.74 13.61
C ASN A 234 -17.36 7.98 14.88
N ARG A 235 -17.22 8.57 16.07
CA ARG A 235 -17.47 7.93 17.40
C ARG A 235 -16.67 6.64 17.60
N ALA A 236 -15.48 6.56 16.99
CA ALA A 236 -14.61 5.40 17.10
C ALA A 236 -13.99 5.32 18.50
N ARG A 237 -13.78 4.08 18.99
CA ARG A 237 -13.11 3.80 20.27
C ARG A 237 -11.59 3.80 20.10
N THR A 238 -11.02 4.90 19.59
CA THR A 238 -9.59 5.08 19.40
C THR A 238 -9.00 5.93 20.52
N ILE A 239 -7.72 5.66 20.85
CA ILE A 239 -6.94 6.48 21.78
C ILE A 239 -5.98 7.31 20.92
N PRO A 240 -6.19 8.63 20.82
CA PRO A 240 -5.28 9.50 20.10
C PRO A 240 -3.91 9.56 20.79
N GLY A 241 -2.87 9.77 19.97
CA GLY A 241 -1.53 10.04 20.47
C GLY A 241 -1.45 11.34 21.27
N GLU A 242 -0.35 11.54 21.98
CA GLU A 242 -0.15 12.67 22.89
C GLU A 242 -0.12 14.01 22.15
N HIS A 243 -1.07 14.88 22.46
CA HIS A 243 -1.19 16.24 21.93
C HIS A 243 -2.01 17.10 22.90
N LYS A 244 -1.96 18.43 22.72
CA LYS A 244 -2.71 19.35 23.58
C LYS A 244 -4.18 19.45 23.16
N GLU A 245 -4.45 19.86 21.92
CA GLU A 245 -5.79 20.04 21.36
C GLU A 245 -5.76 20.06 19.82
N ILE A 246 -6.92 19.85 19.19
CA ILE A 246 -7.13 20.07 17.76
C ILE A 246 -8.28 21.05 17.55
N LEU A 247 -7.99 22.16 16.87
CA LEU A 247 -8.96 23.22 16.56
C LEU A 247 -9.49 23.06 15.13
N GLY A 248 -10.74 23.45 14.90
CA GLY A 248 -11.35 23.47 13.55
C GLY A 248 -12.04 22.19 13.15
N MET A 249 -12.16 21.20 14.03
CA MET A 249 -12.80 19.90 13.72
C MET A 249 -14.29 20.04 13.37
N GLU A 250 -14.95 21.11 13.80
CA GLU A 250 -16.36 21.40 13.53
C GLU A 250 -16.64 21.72 12.05
N GLN A 251 -15.61 22.02 11.27
CA GLN A 251 -15.71 22.25 9.85
C GLN A 251 -15.83 20.95 9.04
N LEU A 252 -15.61 19.80 9.68
CA LEU A 252 -15.62 18.49 9.06
C LEU A 252 -16.79 17.65 9.61
N ASP A 253 -17.38 16.82 8.75
CA ASP A 253 -18.46 15.90 9.10
C ASP A 253 -17.98 14.44 9.19
N LYS A 254 -16.89 14.06 8.53
CA LYS A 254 -16.41 12.68 8.48
C LYS A 254 -14.91 12.61 8.22
N VAL A 255 -14.26 11.60 8.80
CA VAL A 255 -12.88 11.22 8.46
C VAL A 255 -12.84 9.79 7.89
N ILE A 256 -12.08 9.61 6.83
CA ILE A 256 -11.87 8.32 6.16
C ILE A 256 -10.37 8.07 6.06
N ASN A 257 -9.95 6.93 6.62
CA ASN A 257 -8.57 6.46 6.49
C ASN A 257 -8.48 5.39 5.41
N ILE A 258 -7.57 5.56 4.48
CA ILE A 258 -7.30 4.65 3.37
C ILE A 258 -5.87 4.17 3.50
N ASP A 259 -5.68 3.11 4.26
CA ASP A 259 -4.41 2.46 4.53
C ASP A 259 -4.26 1.15 3.72
N GLN A 260 -3.08 0.56 3.77
CA GLN A 260 -2.73 -0.68 3.07
C GLN A 260 -3.25 -1.94 3.79
N SER A 261 -3.99 -1.82 4.88
CA SER A 261 -4.55 -2.97 5.58
C SER A 261 -5.53 -3.74 4.69
N PRO A 262 -5.59 -5.07 4.80
CA PRO A 262 -6.50 -5.88 4.00
C PRO A 262 -7.97 -5.42 4.10
N ILE A 263 -8.72 -5.52 3.01
CA ILE A 263 -10.18 -5.23 2.99
C ILE A 263 -11.03 -6.25 3.75
N GLY A 264 -10.40 -7.28 4.27
CA GLY A 264 -10.98 -8.32 5.12
C GLY A 264 -9.95 -9.40 5.44
N ARG A 265 -10.24 -10.18 6.49
CA ARG A 265 -9.31 -11.19 7.01
C ARG A 265 -9.67 -12.63 6.59
N THR A 266 -10.71 -12.80 5.80
CA THR A 266 -11.21 -14.12 5.39
C THR A 266 -11.27 -14.24 3.88
N PRO A 267 -11.20 -15.44 3.32
CA PRO A 267 -11.34 -15.68 1.88
C PRO A 267 -12.70 -15.24 1.29
N ARG A 268 -13.70 -14.97 2.16
CA ARG A 268 -15.04 -14.49 1.76
C ARG A 268 -15.06 -13.01 1.44
N SER A 269 -14.13 -12.25 2.02
CA SER A 269 -13.98 -10.83 1.69
C SER A 269 -13.34 -10.71 0.30
N ASN A 270 -13.93 -9.89 -0.55
CA ASN A 270 -13.46 -9.65 -1.91
C ASN A 270 -13.89 -8.25 -2.40
N PRO A 271 -13.36 -7.74 -3.52
CA PRO A 271 -13.72 -6.42 -4.05
C PRO A 271 -15.23 -6.21 -4.22
N ALA A 272 -15.96 -7.21 -4.72
CA ALA A 272 -17.41 -7.08 -4.93
C ALA A 272 -18.19 -6.94 -3.62
N THR A 273 -17.78 -7.64 -2.56
CA THR A 273 -18.44 -7.53 -1.24
C THR A 273 -18.08 -6.23 -0.55
N TYR A 274 -16.84 -5.80 -0.64
CA TYR A 274 -16.37 -4.58 0.01
C TYR A 274 -16.98 -3.32 -0.58
N THR A 275 -17.06 -3.21 -1.91
CA THR A 275 -17.73 -2.09 -2.60
C THR A 275 -19.26 -2.13 -2.48
N GLY A 276 -19.81 -3.25 -1.98
CA GLY A 276 -21.24 -3.49 -1.90
C GLY A 276 -21.93 -3.66 -3.27
N VAL A 277 -21.18 -3.90 -4.36
CA VAL A 277 -21.73 -4.21 -5.67
C VAL A 277 -22.34 -5.61 -5.70
N PHE A 278 -21.79 -6.52 -4.88
CA PHE A 278 -22.29 -7.89 -4.82
C PHE A 278 -23.75 -7.99 -4.35
N ASP A 279 -24.20 -7.07 -3.50
CA ASP A 279 -25.60 -7.01 -3.08
C ASP A 279 -26.55 -6.75 -4.25
N GLN A 280 -26.17 -5.84 -5.15
CA GLN A 280 -26.94 -5.51 -6.35
C GLN A 280 -26.90 -6.64 -7.39
N ILE A 281 -25.74 -7.32 -7.51
CA ILE A 281 -25.59 -8.50 -8.36
C ILE A 281 -26.53 -9.62 -7.88
N ARG A 282 -26.60 -9.88 -6.57
CA ARG A 282 -27.50 -10.89 -6.00
C ARG A 282 -28.99 -10.54 -6.23
N ASP A 283 -29.35 -9.26 -6.13
CA ASP A 283 -30.72 -8.81 -6.45
C ASP A 283 -31.05 -9.04 -7.93
N LEU A 284 -30.10 -8.77 -8.82
CA LEU A 284 -30.26 -9.00 -10.26
C LEU A 284 -30.47 -10.51 -10.58
N PHE A 285 -29.67 -11.41 -9.96
CA PHE A 285 -29.86 -12.84 -10.13
C PHE A 285 -31.18 -13.33 -9.58
N ALA A 286 -31.63 -12.84 -8.43
CA ALA A 286 -32.94 -13.17 -7.88
C ALA A 286 -34.12 -12.67 -8.74
N ALA A 287 -33.90 -11.66 -9.56
CA ALA A 287 -34.89 -11.11 -10.48
C ALA A 287 -35.00 -11.90 -11.79
N THR A 288 -34.08 -12.82 -12.10
CA THR A 288 -34.15 -13.66 -13.32
C THR A 288 -35.39 -14.56 -13.36
N ALA A 289 -35.85 -14.93 -14.55
CA ALA A 289 -37.01 -15.81 -14.72
C ALA A 289 -36.78 -17.17 -14.06
N ASP A 290 -35.58 -17.77 -14.23
CA ASP A 290 -35.22 -19.07 -13.63
C ASP A 290 -35.21 -19.02 -12.12
N ALA A 291 -34.68 -17.95 -11.50
CA ALA A 291 -34.69 -17.81 -10.07
C ALA A 291 -36.10 -17.66 -9.51
N LYS A 292 -36.95 -16.88 -10.16
CA LYS A 292 -38.36 -16.70 -9.79
C LYS A 292 -39.16 -18.00 -9.91
N ALA A 293 -38.97 -18.75 -11.01
CA ALA A 293 -39.64 -20.05 -11.23
C ALA A 293 -39.28 -21.08 -10.14
N ARG A 294 -38.02 -21.00 -9.60
CA ARG A 294 -37.53 -21.87 -8.52
C ARG A 294 -37.79 -21.32 -7.12
N GLY A 295 -38.42 -20.15 -7.00
CA GLY A 295 -38.63 -19.47 -5.71
C GLY A 295 -37.35 -19.00 -5.01
N TYR A 296 -36.28 -18.78 -5.76
CA TYR A 296 -34.98 -18.37 -5.20
C TYR A 296 -34.97 -16.88 -4.88
N LYS A 297 -34.67 -16.58 -3.62
CA LYS A 297 -34.53 -15.20 -3.14
C LYS A 297 -33.05 -14.77 -3.13
N LYS A 298 -32.75 -13.49 -2.91
CA LYS A 298 -31.41 -12.90 -2.81
C LYS A 298 -30.43 -13.71 -1.93
N GLY A 299 -30.92 -14.30 -0.82
CA GLY A 299 -30.09 -15.14 0.08
C GLY A 299 -29.51 -16.38 -0.61
N ARG A 300 -30.18 -16.94 -1.62
CA ARG A 300 -29.73 -18.12 -2.37
C ARG A 300 -28.40 -17.86 -3.08
N PHE A 301 -28.18 -16.64 -3.53
CA PHE A 301 -26.99 -16.18 -4.26
C PHE A 301 -25.88 -15.64 -3.34
N SER A 302 -25.99 -15.87 -2.03
CA SER A 302 -24.95 -15.51 -1.05
C SER A 302 -24.13 -16.74 -0.69
N PHE A 303 -22.81 -16.65 -0.81
CA PHE A 303 -21.90 -17.69 -0.31
C PHE A 303 -21.74 -17.67 1.23
N ASN A 304 -22.32 -16.69 1.93
CA ASN A 304 -22.31 -16.60 3.38
C ASN A 304 -23.53 -17.27 4.04
N VAL A 305 -24.61 -17.50 3.28
CA VAL A 305 -25.90 -17.99 3.79
C VAL A 305 -26.12 -19.43 3.34
N LYS A 306 -26.62 -20.27 4.24
CA LYS A 306 -27.02 -21.66 3.93
C LYS A 306 -28.08 -21.70 2.83
N GLY A 307 -28.09 -22.80 2.08
CA GLY A 307 -29.07 -23.07 1.03
C GLY A 307 -28.54 -22.90 -0.39
N GLY A 308 -27.72 -21.89 -0.69
CA GLY A 308 -27.13 -21.68 -2.01
C GLY A 308 -25.64 -21.93 -2.10
N ARG A 309 -24.94 -21.87 -0.98
CA ARG A 309 -23.50 -22.10 -0.88
C ARG A 309 -23.15 -23.58 -0.89
N CYS A 310 -21.92 -23.89 -1.21
CA CYS A 310 -21.35 -25.20 -0.96
C CYS A 310 -21.20 -25.43 0.56
N GLU A 311 -21.86 -26.46 1.09
CA GLU A 311 -21.79 -26.71 2.54
C GLU A 311 -20.48 -27.39 2.96
N ALA A 312 -19.77 -28.09 2.06
CA ALA A 312 -18.49 -28.71 2.37
C ALA A 312 -17.41 -27.69 2.75
N CYS A 313 -17.32 -26.56 2.02
CA CYS A 313 -16.40 -25.46 2.34
C CYS A 313 -17.12 -24.26 2.98
N SER A 314 -18.38 -24.39 3.31
CA SER A 314 -19.20 -23.30 3.88
C SER A 314 -19.19 -22.00 3.04
N GLY A 315 -18.95 -22.11 1.73
CA GLY A 315 -18.88 -20.98 0.80
C GLY A 315 -17.51 -20.33 0.64
N ASP A 316 -16.45 -20.85 1.27
CA ASP A 316 -15.09 -20.33 1.14
C ASP A 316 -14.46 -20.66 -0.22
N GLY A 317 -14.90 -21.75 -0.87
CA GLY A 317 -14.32 -22.26 -2.11
C GLY A 317 -13.02 -23.01 -1.89
N ILE A 318 -12.40 -22.84 -0.73
CA ILE A 318 -11.14 -23.48 -0.31
C ILE A 318 -11.33 -24.14 1.03
N ILE A 319 -10.47 -25.11 1.33
CA ILE A 319 -10.38 -25.79 2.63
C ILE A 319 -9.01 -25.43 3.22
N LYS A 320 -9.02 -24.92 4.45
CA LYS A 320 -7.82 -24.65 5.21
C LYS A 320 -7.36 -25.93 5.88
N ILE A 321 -6.14 -26.35 5.62
CA ILE A 321 -5.47 -27.44 6.30
C ILE A 321 -4.51 -26.81 7.31
N GLU A 322 -4.84 -26.92 8.59
CA GLU A 322 -4.00 -26.39 9.67
C GLU A 322 -2.80 -27.31 9.91
N MET A 323 -1.62 -26.75 9.83
CA MET A 323 -0.36 -27.45 10.05
C MET A 323 0.32 -26.86 11.29
N HIS A 324 0.42 -27.65 12.37
CA HIS A 324 0.89 -27.17 13.68
C HIS A 324 2.29 -26.53 13.69
N PHE A 325 3.19 -26.92 12.78
CA PHE A 325 4.58 -26.44 12.73
C PHE A 325 4.96 -25.78 11.39
N LEU A 326 4.05 -25.73 10.43
CA LEU A 326 4.23 -25.16 9.11
C LEU A 326 3.11 -24.13 8.82
N PRO A 327 3.29 -23.23 7.86
CA PRO A 327 2.21 -22.36 7.42
C PRO A 327 1.00 -23.16 6.96
N ASP A 328 -0.20 -22.68 7.30
CA ASP A 328 -1.45 -23.29 6.86
C ASP A 328 -1.53 -23.41 5.34
N VAL A 329 -1.99 -24.53 4.85
CA VAL A 329 -2.17 -24.81 3.42
C VAL A 329 -3.63 -24.64 3.04
N TYR A 330 -3.87 -23.91 1.94
CA TYR A 330 -5.20 -23.69 1.39
C TYR A 330 -5.35 -24.47 0.07
N VAL A 331 -6.30 -25.40 0.04
CA VAL A 331 -6.58 -26.20 -1.15
C VAL A 331 -7.98 -25.93 -1.68
N PRO A 332 -8.21 -25.97 -3.00
CA PRO A 332 -9.56 -25.86 -3.56
C PRO A 332 -10.50 -26.93 -2.98
N CYS A 333 -11.74 -26.55 -2.66
CA CYS A 333 -12.75 -27.51 -2.20
C CYS A 333 -13.08 -28.52 -3.30
N GLU A 334 -12.90 -29.81 -3.03
CA GLU A 334 -13.15 -30.89 -4.01
C GLU A 334 -14.60 -30.95 -4.48
N VAL A 335 -15.57 -30.64 -3.60
CA VAL A 335 -17.01 -30.70 -3.90
C VAL A 335 -17.43 -29.59 -4.88
N CYS A 336 -17.04 -28.33 -4.63
CA CYS A 336 -17.42 -27.22 -5.48
C CYS A 336 -16.32 -26.76 -6.44
N GLN A 337 -15.13 -27.35 -6.37
CA GLN A 337 -13.97 -26.99 -7.21
C GLN A 337 -13.69 -25.48 -7.22
N GLY A 338 -13.71 -24.87 -6.05
CA GLY A 338 -13.48 -23.43 -5.90
C GLY A 338 -14.71 -22.54 -6.18
N LYS A 339 -15.82 -23.09 -6.67
CA LYS A 339 -16.98 -22.29 -7.14
C LYS A 339 -17.84 -21.70 -6.02
N ARG A 340 -17.65 -22.07 -4.76
CA ARG A 340 -18.34 -21.52 -3.56
C ARG A 340 -19.82 -21.87 -3.43
N TYR A 341 -20.51 -22.28 -4.50
CA TYR A 341 -21.96 -22.53 -4.56
C TYR A 341 -22.26 -23.99 -4.84
N ASN A 342 -23.49 -24.39 -4.51
CA ASN A 342 -24.01 -25.68 -4.94
C ASN A 342 -24.46 -25.66 -6.42
N ARG A 343 -24.65 -26.84 -6.99
CA ARG A 343 -24.94 -27.01 -8.42
C ARG A 343 -26.22 -26.27 -8.85
N GLU A 344 -27.29 -26.37 -8.06
CA GLU A 344 -28.60 -25.79 -8.40
C GLU A 344 -28.54 -24.25 -8.44
N THR A 345 -27.74 -23.62 -7.60
CA THR A 345 -27.53 -22.15 -7.64
C THR A 345 -26.77 -21.74 -8.89
N LEU A 346 -25.79 -22.54 -9.33
CA LEU A 346 -24.97 -22.27 -10.53
C LEU A 346 -25.74 -22.50 -11.85
N GLU A 347 -26.87 -23.21 -11.84
CA GLU A 347 -27.75 -23.39 -12.99
C GLU A 347 -28.48 -22.09 -13.36
N VAL A 348 -28.74 -21.21 -12.39
CA VAL A 348 -29.35 -19.91 -12.66
C VAL A 348 -28.35 -18.98 -13.36
N LYS A 349 -28.73 -18.47 -14.52
CA LYS A 349 -27.85 -17.64 -15.38
C LYS A 349 -28.46 -16.28 -15.66
N TYR A 350 -27.59 -15.28 -15.75
CA TYR A 350 -27.89 -13.95 -16.28
C TYR A 350 -26.98 -13.71 -17.49
N LYS A 351 -27.54 -13.39 -18.66
CA LYS A 351 -26.79 -13.29 -19.93
C LYS A 351 -25.84 -14.48 -20.17
N GLY A 352 -26.30 -15.71 -19.84
CA GLY A 352 -25.51 -16.95 -20.03
C GLY A 352 -24.44 -17.22 -18.96
N LYS A 353 -24.23 -16.34 -17.99
CA LYS A 353 -23.22 -16.47 -16.91
C LYS A 353 -23.87 -16.79 -15.57
N SER A 354 -23.30 -17.73 -14.83
CA SER A 354 -23.67 -18.02 -13.43
C SER A 354 -23.16 -16.96 -12.48
N ILE A 355 -23.61 -16.96 -11.22
CA ILE A 355 -23.11 -16.05 -10.19
C ILE A 355 -21.59 -16.23 -9.92
N TYR A 356 -21.08 -17.47 -10.07
CA TYR A 356 -19.66 -17.74 -9.99
C TYR A 356 -18.87 -17.13 -11.15
N ASP A 357 -19.38 -17.29 -12.38
CA ASP A 357 -18.73 -16.72 -13.57
C ASP A 357 -18.61 -15.21 -13.44
N VAL A 358 -19.64 -14.54 -12.91
CA VAL A 358 -19.63 -13.09 -12.65
C VAL A 358 -18.61 -12.71 -11.60
N LEU A 359 -18.49 -13.46 -10.51
CA LEU A 359 -17.45 -13.22 -9.50
C LEU A 359 -16.04 -13.45 -10.05
N ASN A 360 -15.90 -14.33 -11.03
CA ASN A 360 -14.61 -14.65 -11.65
C ASN A 360 -14.24 -13.69 -12.80
N MET A 361 -15.15 -12.83 -13.24
CA MET A 361 -14.86 -11.78 -14.21
C MET A 361 -13.83 -10.79 -13.66
N THR A 362 -12.95 -10.32 -14.54
CA THR A 362 -12.14 -9.13 -14.26
C THR A 362 -13.05 -7.89 -14.15
N VAL A 363 -12.56 -6.85 -13.51
CA VAL A 363 -13.29 -5.56 -13.42
C VAL A 363 -13.60 -5.04 -14.83
N GLU A 364 -12.64 -5.15 -15.77
CA GLU A 364 -12.83 -4.72 -17.15
C GLU A 364 -13.95 -5.48 -17.86
N GLU A 365 -13.96 -6.82 -17.78
CA GLU A 365 -15.03 -7.65 -18.33
C GLU A 365 -16.38 -7.31 -17.71
N ALA A 366 -16.40 -7.08 -16.39
CA ALA A 366 -17.60 -6.79 -15.64
C ALA A 366 -18.20 -5.41 -16.02
N VAL A 367 -17.38 -4.39 -16.30
CA VAL A 367 -17.87 -3.09 -16.81
C VAL A 367 -18.64 -3.28 -18.13
N LYS A 368 -18.09 -4.07 -19.05
CA LYS A 368 -18.72 -4.39 -20.33
C LYS A 368 -20.00 -5.23 -20.14
N PHE A 369 -19.94 -6.25 -19.28
CA PHE A 369 -21.05 -7.16 -19.01
C PHE A 369 -22.28 -6.46 -18.41
N PHE A 370 -22.05 -5.51 -17.49
CA PHE A 370 -23.10 -4.74 -16.80
C PHE A 370 -23.39 -3.37 -17.44
N GLU A 371 -23.02 -3.12 -18.69
CA GLU A 371 -23.21 -1.83 -19.37
C GLU A 371 -24.66 -1.29 -19.26
N ASN A 372 -25.67 -2.20 -19.34
CA ASN A 372 -27.09 -1.89 -19.29
C ASN A 372 -27.68 -1.93 -17.87
N VAL A 373 -26.84 -2.01 -16.81
CA VAL A 373 -27.27 -2.00 -15.40
C VAL A 373 -26.54 -0.89 -14.65
N PRO A 374 -27.01 0.37 -14.77
CA PRO A 374 -26.28 1.57 -14.31
C PRO A 374 -25.88 1.53 -12.82
N SER A 375 -26.70 0.93 -11.96
CA SER A 375 -26.43 0.82 -10.52
C SER A 375 -25.23 -0.06 -10.20
N ILE A 376 -25.05 -1.16 -10.96
CA ILE A 376 -23.91 -2.08 -10.83
C ILE A 376 -22.68 -1.46 -11.52
N ARG A 377 -22.88 -1.03 -12.79
CA ARG A 377 -21.83 -0.44 -13.63
C ARG A 377 -21.08 0.68 -12.91
N ARG A 378 -21.79 1.65 -12.33
CA ARG A 378 -21.20 2.79 -11.62
C ARG A 378 -20.20 2.38 -10.54
N LYS A 379 -20.50 1.32 -9.77
CA LYS A 379 -19.60 0.84 -8.71
C LYS A 379 -18.39 0.08 -9.25
N ILE A 380 -18.56 -0.63 -10.37
CA ILE A 380 -17.47 -1.36 -11.01
C ILE A 380 -16.55 -0.38 -11.75
N GLU A 381 -17.11 0.67 -12.37
CA GLU A 381 -16.33 1.73 -13.02
C GLU A 381 -15.38 2.43 -12.04
N THR A 382 -15.77 2.64 -10.77
CA THR A 382 -14.84 3.21 -9.80
C THR A 382 -13.64 2.30 -9.49
N LEU A 383 -13.81 0.97 -9.57
CA LEU A 383 -12.67 0.03 -9.48
C LEU A 383 -11.78 0.10 -10.72
N TYR A 384 -12.37 0.28 -11.89
CA TYR A 384 -11.65 0.46 -13.15
C TYR A 384 -10.84 1.76 -13.14
N ASP A 385 -11.47 2.87 -12.73
CA ASP A 385 -10.85 4.20 -12.66
C ASP A 385 -9.59 4.22 -11.77
N VAL A 386 -9.60 3.49 -10.65
CA VAL A 386 -8.43 3.40 -9.75
C VAL A 386 -7.32 2.46 -10.25
N GLY A 387 -7.39 2.01 -11.52
CA GLY A 387 -6.37 1.15 -12.11
C GLY A 387 -6.45 -0.32 -11.72
N LEU A 388 -7.62 -0.80 -11.25
CA LEU A 388 -7.85 -2.20 -10.87
C LEU A 388 -8.63 -2.97 -11.94
N SER A 389 -8.42 -2.67 -13.23
CA SER A 389 -9.12 -3.34 -14.36
C SER A 389 -8.90 -4.85 -14.40
N TYR A 390 -7.73 -5.31 -13.96
CA TYR A 390 -7.25 -6.69 -14.06
C TYR A 390 -7.69 -7.60 -12.91
N ILE A 391 -8.04 -7.05 -11.73
CA ILE A 391 -8.47 -7.89 -10.60
C ILE A 391 -9.84 -8.50 -10.85
N ARG A 392 -10.12 -9.67 -10.26
CA ARG A 392 -11.43 -10.30 -10.34
C ARG A 392 -12.36 -9.78 -9.25
N LEU A 393 -13.65 -9.64 -9.55
CA LEU A 393 -14.65 -9.16 -8.60
C LEU A 393 -14.71 -10.01 -7.32
N GLY A 394 -14.57 -11.33 -7.44
CA GLY A 394 -14.58 -12.30 -6.35
C GLY A 394 -13.20 -12.71 -5.82
N GLN A 395 -12.12 -12.01 -6.19
CA GLN A 395 -10.77 -12.30 -5.74
C GLN A 395 -10.68 -12.21 -4.20
N PRO A 396 -10.21 -13.24 -3.50
CA PRO A 396 -10.07 -13.19 -2.05
C PRO A 396 -9.21 -12.03 -1.57
N SER A 397 -9.63 -11.35 -0.52
CA SER A 397 -8.86 -10.22 0.05
C SER A 397 -7.46 -10.60 0.49
N THR A 398 -7.24 -11.87 0.82
CA THR A 398 -5.93 -12.40 1.25
C THR A 398 -4.92 -12.56 0.11
N THR A 399 -5.38 -12.45 -1.15
CA THR A 399 -4.52 -12.51 -2.36
C THR A 399 -4.30 -11.13 -2.98
N LEU A 400 -4.89 -10.09 -2.42
CA LEU A 400 -4.65 -8.73 -2.84
C LEU A 400 -3.38 -8.18 -2.18
N SER A 401 -2.58 -7.44 -2.95
CA SER A 401 -1.48 -6.65 -2.40
C SER A 401 -2.01 -5.51 -1.51
N GLY A 402 -1.14 -4.93 -0.67
CA GLY A 402 -1.52 -3.78 0.16
C GLY A 402 -2.03 -2.60 -0.67
N GLY A 403 -1.36 -2.29 -1.78
CA GLY A 403 -1.77 -1.24 -2.71
C GLY A 403 -3.10 -1.52 -3.41
N GLU A 404 -3.37 -2.78 -3.82
CA GLU A 404 -4.67 -3.18 -4.38
C GLU A 404 -5.80 -3.03 -3.36
N ALA A 405 -5.58 -3.48 -2.13
CA ALA A 405 -6.54 -3.34 -1.03
C ALA A 405 -6.86 -1.86 -0.76
N GLN A 406 -5.85 -1.00 -0.76
CA GLN A 406 -5.99 0.44 -0.58
C GLN A 406 -6.80 1.07 -1.73
N ARG A 407 -6.54 0.70 -2.99
CA ARG A 407 -7.29 1.18 -4.14
C ARG A 407 -8.75 0.69 -4.14
N VAL A 408 -9.05 -0.53 -3.68
CA VAL A 408 -10.44 -0.99 -3.48
C VAL A 408 -11.16 -0.13 -2.44
N LYS A 409 -10.50 0.27 -1.35
CA LYS A 409 -11.05 1.21 -0.36
C LYS A 409 -11.33 2.56 -0.99
N LEU A 410 -10.38 3.10 -1.75
CA LEU A 410 -10.51 4.37 -2.47
C LEU A 410 -11.70 4.34 -3.45
N ALA A 411 -11.80 3.30 -4.29
CA ALA A 411 -12.91 3.11 -5.22
C ALA A 411 -14.27 3.08 -4.52
N THR A 412 -14.32 2.45 -3.34
CA THR A 412 -15.55 2.40 -2.53
C THR A 412 -16.00 3.78 -2.10
N GLU A 413 -15.08 4.63 -1.64
CA GLU A 413 -15.40 5.99 -1.22
C GLU A 413 -15.77 6.90 -2.41
N LEU A 414 -15.10 6.74 -3.57
CA LEU A 414 -15.45 7.44 -4.80
C LEU A 414 -16.86 7.11 -5.30
N SER A 415 -17.34 5.87 -5.06
CA SER A 415 -18.68 5.46 -5.45
C SER A 415 -19.79 6.12 -4.61
N ARG A 416 -19.43 6.69 -3.45
CA ARG A 416 -20.36 7.32 -2.50
C ARG A 416 -20.58 8.80 -2.85
N ARG A 417 -21.72 9.32 -2.42
CA ARG A 417 -22.02 10.75 -2.56
C ARG A 417 -21.20 11.55 -1.54
N SER A 418 -20.41 12.49 -2.00
CA SER A 418 -19.61 13.37 -1.15
C SER A 418 -20.46 14.51 -0.57
N THR A 419 -20.18 14.92 0.66
CA THR A 419 -20.76 16.10 1.31
C THR A 419 -19.91 17.37 1.11
N GLY A 420 -18.68 17.22 0.60
CA GLY A 420 -17.71 18.31 0.49
C GLY A 420 -17.04 18.71 1.82
N LYS A 421 -17.31 18.00 2.90
CA LYS A 421 -16.73 18.24 4.25
C LYS A 421 -16.04 16.99 4.81
N THR A 422 -15.68 16.05 3.96
CA THR A 422 -14.98 14.84 4.36
C THR A 422 -13.47 15.05 4.27
N ILE A 423 -12.74 14.60 5.28
CA ILE A 423 -11.27 14.51 5.19
C ILE A 423 -10.87 13.07 4.89
N TYR A 424 -10.12 12.89 3.82
CA TYR A 424 -9.50 11.64 3.40
C TYR A 424 -8.04 11.64 3.83
N ILE A 425 -7.62 10.61 4.52
CA ILE A 425 -6.22 10.41 4.93
C ILE A 425 -5.71 9.16 4.23
N LEU A 426 -4.66 9.28 3.44
CA LEU A 426 -4.04 8.20 2.71
C LEU A 426 -2.57 8.05 3.15
N ASP A 427 -2.14 6.82 3.35
CA ASP A 427 -0.77 6.50 3.76
C ASP A 427 -0.07 5.76 2.62
N GLU A 428 0.94 6.39 2.01
CA GLU A 428 1.75 5.91 0.90
C GLU A 428 0.94 5.23 -0.22
N PRO A 429 -0.03 5.93 -0.84
CA PRO A 429 -0.93 5.32 -1.81
C PRO A 429 -0.26 4.96 -3.16
N THR A 430 0.97 5.40 -3.42
CA THR A 430 1.73 5.06 -4.64
C THR A 430 2.53 3.77 -4.52
N THR A 431 2.54 3.13 -3.36
CA THR A 431 3.26 1.88 -3.13
C THR A 431 2.91 0.81 -4.15
N GLY A 432 3.93 0.26 -4.85
CA GLY A 432 3.77 -0.77 -5.87
C GLY A 432 3.04 -0.31 -7.13
N LEU A 433 3.06 0.99 -7.44
CA LEU A 433 2.45 1.54 -8.63
C LEU A 433 3.47 1.92 -9.69
N HIS A 434 3.21 1.48 -10.92
CA HIS A 434 3.89 2.00 -12.08
C HIS A 434 3.52 3.48 -12.33
N PHE A 435 4.39 4.27 -12.98
CA PHE A 435 4.19 5.70 -13.29
C PHE A 435 2.81 6.01 -13.88
N ALA A 436 2.31 5.17 -14.81
CA ALA A 436 1.01 5.35 -15.44
C ALA A 436 -0.15 5.24 -14.42
N ASP A 437 -0.02 4.37 -13.42
CA ASP A 437 -1.04 4.21 -12.38
C ASP A 437 -0.92 5.30 -11.31
N VAL A 438 0.29 5.80 -11.03
CA VAL A 438 0.51 6.99 -10.20
C VAL A 438 -0.18 8.20 -10.83
N HIS A 439 -0.07 8.37 -12.15
CA HIS A 439 -0.74 9.46 -12.87
C HIS A 439 -2.26 9.41 -12.67
N LYS A 440 -2.88 8.25 -12.88
CA LYS A 440 -4.33 8.05 -12.64
C LYS A 440 -4.72 8.30 -11.19
N LEU A 441 -3.90 7.84 -10.24
CA LEU A 441 -4.14 8.07 -8.82
C LEU A 441 -4.17 9.57 -8.49
N ILE A 442 -3.22 10.34 -9.03
CA ILE A 442 -3.16 11.80 -8.83
C ILE A 442 -4.44 12.47 -9.35
N GLU A 443 -4.91 12.13 -10.55
CA GLU A 443 -6.18 12.63 -11.10
C GLU A 443 -7.35 12.36 -10.17
N ILE A 444 -7.38 11.18 -9.55
CA ILE A 444 -8.42 10.81 -8.58
C ILE A 444 -8.34 11.65 -7.30
N LEU A 445 -7.14 11.85 -6.76
CA LEU A 445 -6.94 12.66 -5.56
C LEU A 445 -7.33 14.12 -5.79
N GLN A 446 -7.00 14.66 -6.97
CA GLN A 446 -7.43 16.00 -7.40
C GLN A 446 -8.95 16.09 -7.54
N ARG A 447 -9.59 15.11 -8.18
CA ARG A 447 -11.06 15.03 -8.31
C ARG A 447 -11.76 14.96 -6.94
N LEU A 448 -11.20 14.25 -5.95
CA LEU A 448 -11.71 14.25 -4.58
C LEU A 448 -11.67 15.64 -3.95
N SER A 449 -10.56 16.37 -4.10
CA SER A 449 -10.43 17.71 -3.55
C SER A 449 -11.30 18.73 -4.30
N GLU A 450 -11.57 18.55 -5.61
CA GLU A 450 -12.50 19.35 -6.40
C GLU A 450 -13.95 19.27 -5.88
N GLY A 451 -14.31 18.14 -5.28
CA GLY A 451 -15.58 17.98 -4.60
C GLY A 451 -15.69 18.72 -3.26
N GLY A 452 -14.74 19.61 -2.92
CA GLY A 452 -14.70 20.39 -1.68
C GLY A 452 -14.12 19.61 -0.48
N ASN A 453 -13.70 18.36 -0.68
CA ASN A 453 -13.14 17.54 0.40
C ASN A 453 -11.68 17.92 0.68
N THR A 454 -11.23 17.58 1.88
CA THR A 454 -9.83 17.67 2.25
C THR A 454 -9.15 16.34 1.98
N VAL A 455 -8.02 16.38 1.30
CA VAL A 455 -7.20 15.18 1.02
C VAL A 455 -5.84 15.37 1.66
N VAL A 456 -5.47 14.49 2.59
CA VAL A 456 -4.16 14.49 3.26
C VAL A 456 -3.47 13.18 2.91
N VAL A 457 -2.30 13.26 2.29
CA VAL A 457 -1.53 12.11 1.82
C VAL A 457 -0.15 12.14 2.46
N ILE A 458 0.25 11.04 3.09
CA ILE A 458 1.65 10.82 3.47
C ILE A 458 2.34 10.22 2.26
N GLU A 459 3.37 10.88 1.74
CA GLU A 459 4.04 10.42 0.51
C GLU A 459 5.52 10.78 0.44
N HIS A 460 6.24 9.94 -0.32
CA HIS A 460 7.63 10.12 -0.69
C HIS A 460 7.81 10.32 -2.20
N ASN A 461 6.82 9.94 -2.99
CA ASN A 461 6.85 10.07 -4.44
C ASN A 461 6.79 11.53 -4.87
N LEU A 462 7.84 12.00 -5.55
CA LEU A 462 7.97 13.40 -5.96
C LEU A 462 6.89 13.83 -6.95
N ASP A 463 6.38 12.91 -7.78
CA ASP A 463 5.30 13.21 -8.71
C ASP A 463 4.00 13.56 -7.99
N VAL A 464 3.70 12.88 -6.89
CA VAL A 464 2.55 13.22 -6.03
C VAL A 464 2.81 14.53 -5.29
N ILE A 465 3.99 14.68 -4.68
CA ILE A 465 4.34 15.85 -3.89
C ILE A 465 4.25 17.14 -4.74
N LYS A 466 4.79 17.12 -5.97
CA LYS A 466 4.76 18.28 -6.86
C LYS A 466 3.36 18.69 -7.33
N THR A 467 2.38 17.80 -7.22
CA THR A 467 0.98 18.06 -7.61
C THR A 467 0.09 18.52 -6.45
N ALA A 468 0.55 18.43 -5.19
CA ALA A 468 -0.20 18.84 -4.01
C ALA A 468 -0.38 20.37 -3.95
N ASP A 469 -1.55 20.80 -3.47
CA ASP A 469 -1.83 22.24 -3.25
C ASP A 469 -1.06 22.82 -2.07
N TYR A 470 -0.77 21.98 -1.07
CA TYR A 470 -0.05 22.34 0.15
C TYR A 470 0.89 21.21 0.58
N ILE A 471 2.06 21.56 1.11
CA ILE A 471 3.04 20.60 1.60
C ILE A 471 3.32 20.88 3.06
N ILE A 472 3.38 19.82 3.88
CA ILE A 472 3.82 19.85 5.26
C ILE A 472 5.03 18.93 5.35
N ASP A 473 6.21 19.51 5.59
CA ASP A 473 7.44 18.74 5.68
C ASP A 473 7.85 18.52 7.13
N ILE A 474 8.10 17.26 7.51
CA ILE A 474 8.45 16.84 8.87
C ILE A 474 9.87 16.31 8.87
N GLY A 475 10.72 16.94 9.66
CA GLY A 475 12.14 16.58 9.69
C GLY A 475 12.89 17.22 10.87
N PRO A 476 14.18 17.59 10.63
CA PRO A 476 14.98 17.40 9.42
C PRO A 476 15.44 15.95 9.18
N GLU A 477 15.50 15.14 10.24
CA GLU A 477 16.02 13.77 10.25
C GLU A 477 14.98 12.78 10.79
N GLY A 478 15.31 11.48 10.80
CA GLY A 478 14.55 10.43 11.48
C GLY A 478 14.85 10.33 12.98
N GLY A 479 13.99 9.60 13.72
CA GLY A 479 14.18 9.31 15.14
C GLY A 479 14.28 10.57 16.01
N ASP A 480 15.23 10.57 16.94
CA ASP A 480 15.39 11.66 17.93
C ASP A 480 15.75 13.01 17.31
N ARG A 481 16.31 13.03 16.12
CA ARG A 481 16.68 14.26 15.38
C ARG A 481 15.55 14.78 14.48
N GLY A 482 14.42 14.06 14.40
CA GLY A 482 13.22 14.46 13.67
C GLY A 482 12.18 15.12 14.56
N GLY A 483 10.94 15.13 14.09
CA GLY A 483 9.78 15.53 14.88
C GLY A 483 9.49 17.03 14.91
N THR A 484 10.05 17.81 13.99
CA THR A 484 9.76 19.24 13.81
C THR A 484 9.15 19.49 12.44
N VAL A 485 8.44 20.61 12.26
CA VAL A 485 8.01 21.12 10.95
C VAL A 485 9.15 21.96 10.39
N ILE A 486 9.48 21.76 9.11
CA ILE A 486 10.52 22.50 8.40
C ILE A 486 9.91 23.65 7.61
#